data_4742b4c4cec8212524934d9265b739ff
#
_entry.id   4742b4c4cec8212524934d9265b739ff
#
_cell.length_a   1.000
_cell.length_b   1.000
_cell.length_c   1.000
_cell.angle_alpha   90.00
_cell.angle_beta   90.00
_cell.angle_gamma   90.00
#
_symmetry.space_group_name_H-M   'P 1'
#
loop_
_entity.id
_entity.type
_entity.pdbx_description
1 polymer ?
#
loop_
_entity_poly.entity_id
_entity_poly.type
_entity_poly.pdbx_seq_one_letter_code
_entity_poly.pdbx_strand_id
1 'polypeptide(L)'
;KHVLRIIRELLDFAYGQKAQQAEAVRLKKADELKNKWWHNQLNTIKRWFNRSTIPHHTPTKLNNQKPVNDPTNIEQALIYFTNVIKRRCIAFVLSDFIGEGYDKALRLAAQKHDVVGVHIYDIHEQVLPDVGMMRVIDAETGFAAWLDTSDKMVRKNYYAAFMKKLDYCKTSFAKSNADLLSIATREDYVKHLISFFKKRGA
;
A
#
# COMPACT_ATOMS: atom_id res chain seq x y z
N LYS A 1 -21.65 -4.75 16.81
CA LYS A 1 -22.23 -3.46 16.35
C LYS A 1 -21.15 -2.36 16.20
N HIS A 2 -20.12 -2.29 17.08
CA HIS A 2 -19.10 -1.23 17.01
C HIS A 2 -18.10 -1.39 15.84
N VAL A 3 -17.71 -2.62 15.50
CA VAL A 3 -16.78 -2.89 14.39
C VAL A 3 -17.35 -2.43 13.04
N LEU A 4 -18.62 -2.73 12.77
CA LEU A 4 -19.31 -2.28 11.55
C LEU A 4 -19.41 -0.75 11.45
N ARG A 5 -19.51 -0.06 12.60
CA ARG A 5 -19.53 1.41 12.65
C ARG A 5 -18.15 1.99 12.27
N ILE A 6 -17.06 1.39 12.78
CA ILE A 6 -15.70 1.83 12.48
C ILE A 6 -15.39 1.62 10.99
N ILE A 7 -15.75 0.46 10.43
CA ILE A 7 -15.60 0.20 8.99
C ILE A 7 -16.39 1.23 8.17
N ARG A 8 -17.63 1.53 8.56
CA ARG A 8 -18.44 2.54 7.88
C ARG A 8 -17.82 3.93 7.99
N GLU A 9 -17.38 4.37 9.18
CA GLU A 9 -16.71 5.66 9.36
C GLU A 9 -15.39 5.78 8.61
N LEU A 10 -14.61 4.68 8.51
CA LEU A 10 -13.40 4.62 7.69
C LEU A 10 -13.72 4.66 6.19
N LEU A 11 -14.79 3.99 5.77
CA LEU A 11 -15.26 4.06 4.39
C LEU A 11 -15.82 5.47 4.07
N ASP A 12 -16.61 6.06 4.98
CA ASP A 12 -17.14 7.42 4.83
C ASP A 12 -16.01 8.46 4.82
N PHE A 13 -14.91 8.23 5.55
CA PHE A 13 -13.71 9.05 5.48
C PHE A 13 -12.98 8.88 4.14
N ALA A 14 -12.86 7.64 3.65
CA ALA A 14 -12.23 7.35 2.36
C ALA A 14 -13.06 7.87 1.17
N TYR A 15 -14.40 7.88 1.31
CA TYR A 15 -15.34 8.31 0.27
C TYR A 15 -16.00 9.68 0.54
N GLY A 16 -15.78 10.29 1.73
CA GLY A 16 -16.49 11.48 2.19
C GLY A 16 -16.07 12.77 1.50
N GLN A 17 -17.02 13.39 0.82
CA GLN A 17 -16.90 14.58 -0.02
C GLN A 17 -16.56 15.91 0.68
N LYS A 18 -16.19 15.95 1.95
CA LYS A 18 -15.87 17.22 2.64
C LYS A 18 -14.44 17.74 2.46
N ALA A 19 -13.60 17.03 1.68
CA ALA A 19 -12.21 17.41 1.48
C ALA A 19 -11.95 18.40 0.32
N GLN A 20 -12.97 18.77 -0.46
CA GLN A 20 -12.75 19.52 -1.72
C GLN A 20 -12.18 20.94 -1.57
N GLN A 21 -12.29 21.60 -0.43
CA GLN A 21 -11.75 22.96 -0.26
C GLN A 21 -10.38 23.08 0.42
N ALA A 22 -9.93 22.03 1.15
CA ALA A 22 -8.56 21.96 1.69
C ALA A 22 -7.54 21.42 0.65
N GLU A 23 -8.05 20.94 -0.44
CA GLU A 23 -7.39 20.09 -1.45
C GLU A 23 -6.35 20.81 -2.32
N ALA A 24 -6.59 22.05 -2.71
CA ALA A 24 -5.71 22.77 -3.63
C ALA A 24 -4.31 23.10 -3.07
N VAL A 25 -4.19 23.27 -1.76
CA VAL A 25 -2.90 23.55 -1.09
C VAL A 25 -2.15 22.25 -0.76
N ARG A 26 -2.89 21.16 -0.45
CA ARG A 26 -2.29 19.84 -0.18
C ARG A 26 -1.80 19.13 -1.45
N LEU A 27 -2.48 19.31 -2.59
CA LEU A 27 -2.11 18.71 -3.87
C LEU A 27 -0.70 19.12 -4.34
N LYS A 28 -0.32 20.39 -4.21
CA LYS A 28 1.04 20.83 -4.57
C LYS A 28 2.13 20.17 -3.74
N LYS A 29 1.91 19.98 -2.44
CA LYS A 29 2.88 19.38 -1.53
C LYS A 29 2.96 17.86 -1.66
N ALA A 30 1.84 17.21 -1.97
CA ALA A 30 1.77 15.77 -2.25
C ALA A 30 2.42 15.43 -3.61
N ASP A 31 2.25 16.29 -4.62
CA ASP A 31 2.90 16.13 -5.92
C ASP A 31 4.43 16.31 -5.84
N GLU A 32 4.93 17.21 -4.99
CA GLU A 32 6.37 17.33 -4.75
C GLU A 32 6.96 16.11 -4.05
N LEU A 33 6.26 15.55 -3.08
CA LEU A 33 6.69 14.33 -2.37
C LEU A 33 6.57 13.08 -3.26
N LYS A 34 5.50 12.97 -4.06
CA LYS A 34 5.33 11.94 -5.08
C LYS A 34 6.44 12.02 -6.14
N ASN A 35 6.72 13.21 -6.67
CA ASN A 35 7.79 13.41 -7.65
C ASN A 35 9.16 13.04 -7.07
N LYS A 36 9.43 13.35 -5.81
CA LYS A 36 10.69 13.01 -5.14
C LYS A 36 10.84 11.51 -4.90
N TRP A 37 9.76 10.84 -4.51
CA TRP A 37 9.72 9.39 -4.32
C TRP A 37 9.86 8.65 -5.66
N TRP A 38 9.10 9.07 -6.68
CA TRP A 38 9.18 8.53 -8.04
C TRP A 38 10.52 8.81 -8.71
N HIS A 39 11.12 9.99 -8.51
CA HIS A 39 12.47 10.28 -9.00
C HIS A 39 13.51 9.35 -8.38
N ASN A 40 13.39 8.99 -7.12
CA ASN A 40 14.28 8.02 -6.48
C ASN A 40 14.06 6.60 -7.02
N GLN A 41 12.81 6.18 -7.23
CA GLN A 41 12.48 4.89 -7.85
C GLN A 41 12.91 4.87 -9.32
N LEU A 42 12.60 5.90 -10.08
CA LEU A 42 13.02 6.05 -11.48
C LEU A 42 14.54 6.15 -11.62
N ASN A 43 15.25 6.79 -10.70
CA ASN A 43 16.72 6.84 -10.72
C ASN A 43 17.32 5.47 -10.38
N THR A 44 16.68 4.68 -9.55
CA THR A 44 17.06 3.28 -9.29
C THR A 44 16.80 2.42 -10.54
N ILE A 45 15.64 2.59 -11.17
CA ILE A 45 15.28 1.93 -12.43
C ILE A 45 16.16 2.43 -13.59
N LYS A 46 16.40 3.74 -13.73
CA LYS A 46 17.29 4.34 -14.76
C LYS A 46 18.74 3.93 -14.59
N ARG A 47 19.24 3.82 -13.36
CA ARG A 47 20.59 3.33 -13.09
C ARG A 47 20.75 1.87 -13.51
N TRP A 48 19.66 1.15 -13.56
CA TRP A 48 19.57 -0.23 -13.98
C TRP A 48 19.41 -0.35 -15.51
N PHE A 49 18.57 0.50 -16.13
CA PHE A 49 18.37 0.58 -17.58
C PHE A 49 19.61 1.08 -18.35
N ASN A 50 20.46 1.92 -17.75
CA ASN A 50 21.71 2.38 -18.41
C ASN A 50 22.79 1.27 -18.54
N ARG A 51 22.54 0.07 -18.04
CA ARG A 51 23.43 -1.10 -18.23
C ARG A 51 22.98 -2.07 -19.33
N SER A 52 21.77 -1.93 -19.83
CA SER A 52 21.25 -2.76 -20.92
C SER A 52 20.91 -1.87 -22.11
N THR A 53 21.58 -2.11 -23.23
CA THR A 53 21.32 -1.50 -24.54
C THR A 53 19.97 -1.96 -25.06
N ILE A 54 18.87 -1.30 -24.63
CA ILE A 54 17.54 -1.45 -25.19
C ILE A 54 17.18 -0.13 -25.88
N PRO A 55 16.66 -0.15 -27.11
CA PRO A 55 16.30 1.08 -27.83
C PRO A 55 15.24 1.85 -27.04
N HIS A 56 15.54 3.14 -26.80
CA HIS A 56 14.65 4.06 -26.13
C HIS A 56 13.37 4.28 -26.94
N HIS A 57 12.28 3.57 -26.61
CA HIS A 57 10.96 4.06 -26.92
C HIS A 57 10.58 5.12 -25.89
N THR A 58 10.55 6.38 -26.33
CA THR A 58 10.00 7.49 -25.54
C THR A 58 8.61 7.13 -25.05
N PRO A 59 8.30 7.29 -23.76
CA PRO A 59 6.95 7.08 -23.28
C PRO A 59 6.02 8.07 -23.94
N THR A 60 5.12 7.58 -24.78
CA THR A 60 4.04 8.38 -25.35
C THR A 60 3.20 8.86 -24.18
N LYS A 61 3.12 10.19 -23.99
CA LYS A 61 2.18 10.80 -23.05
C LYS A 61 0.76 10.42 -23.49
N LEU A 62 0.19 9.41 -22.85
CA LEU A 62 -1.24 9.13 -22.99
C LEU A 62 -1.97 10.11 -22.08
N ASN A 63 -2.76 10.96 -22.77
CA ASN A 63 -3.87 11.80 -22.29
C ASN A 63 -3.93 12.14 -20.78
N ASN A 64 -4.05 13.48 -20.56
CA ASN A 64 -4.39 14.18 -19.32
C ASN A 64 -5.70 13.67 -18.66
N GLN A 65 -5.74 12.41 -18.27
CA GLN A 65 -6.71 11.97 -17.31
C GLN A 65 -6.13 12.23 -15.93
N LYS A 66 -6.74 13.17 -15.18
CA LYS A 66 -6.49 13.34 -13.75
C LYS A 66 -6.55 11.96 -13.08
N PRO A 67 -5.61 11.63 -12.20
CA PRO A 67 -5.72 10.42 -11.39
C PRO A 67 -7.07 10.47 -10.67
N VAL A 68 -7.88 9.44 -10.87
CA VAL A 68 -9.26 9.37 -10.39
C VAL A 68 -9.32 9.12 -8.88
N ASN A 69 -8.19 8.75 -8.26
CA ASN A 69 -8.15 8.40 -6.85
C ASN A 69 -7.07 9.17 -6.10
N ASP A 70 -7.43 9.77 -4.95
CA ASP A 70 -6.46 10.20 -3.96
C ASP A 70 -5.67 8.99 -3.46
N PRO A 71 -4.34 9.12 -3.33
CA PRO A 71 -3.52 8.02 -2.83
C PRO A 71 -3.95 7.64 -1.42
N THR A 72 -4.09 6.36 -1.19
CA THR A 72 -4.39 5.81 0.13
C THR A 72 -3.34 6.28 1.15
N ASN A 73 -3.80 6.90 2.24
CA ASN A 73 -2.94 7.40 3.30
C ASN A 73 -3.26 6.72 4.63
N ILE A 74 -2.53 5.63 4.91
CA ILE A 74 -2.70 4.82 6.13
C ILE A 74 -2.38 5.66 7.38
N GLU A 75 -1.37 6.53 7.32
CA GLU A 75 -1.00 7.38 8.45
C GLU A 75 -2.17 8.28 8.87
N GLN A 76 -2.77 8.98 7.92
CA GLN A 76 -3.92 9.85 8.19
C GLN A 76 -5.13 9.07 8.71
N ALA A 77 -5.40 7.90 8.14
CA ALA A 77 -6.49 7.03 8.60
C ALA A 77 -6.31 6.60 10.06
N LEU A 78 -5.09 6.20 10.45
CA LEU A 78 -4.76 5.83 11.83
C LEU A 78 -4.82 7.00 12.79
N ILE A 79 -4.37 8.20 12.39
CA ILE A 79 -4.49 9.43 13.18
C ILE A 79 -5.97 9.78 13.39
N TYR A 80 -6.77 9.75 12.32
CA TYR A 80 -8.21 10.00 12.42
C TYR A 80 -8.91 9.01 13.35
N PHE A 81 -8.66 7.71 13.15
CA PHE A 81 -9.18 6.64 14.01
C PHE A 81 -8.86 6.89 15.48
N THR A 82 -7.59 7.18 15.79
CA THR A 82 -7.13 7.41 17.17
C THR A 82 -7.75 8.66 17.81
N ASN A 83 -8.08 9.67 16.98
CA ASN A 83 -8.71 10.90 17.44
C ASN A 83 -10.23 10.77 17.66
N VAL A 84 -10.90 9.98 16.83
CA VAL A 84 -12.37 9.81 16.89
C VAL A 84 -12.77 8.78 17.94
N ILE A 85 -12.08 7.64 17.97
CA ILE A 85 -12.42 6.56 18.89
C ILE A 85 -11.71 6.74 20.22
N LYS A 86 -12.46 7.11 21.26
CA LYS A 86 -11.90 7.39 22.59
C LYS A 86 -11.83 6.17 23.50
N ARG A 87 -12.70 5.19 23.30
CA ARG A 87 -12.73 3.96 24.10
C ARG A 87 -11.86 2.89 23.45
N ARG A 88 -11.14 2.15 24.28
CA ARG A 88 -10.34 1.01 23.78
C ARG A 88 -11.21 0.01 23.04
N CYS A 89 -10.80 -0.39 21.86
CA CYS A 89 -11.49 -1.34 21.01
C CYS A 89 -10.48 -2.21 20.25
N ILE A 90 -10.97 -3.27 19.63
CA ILE A 90 -10.21 -4.03 18.63
C ILE A 90 -10.43 -3.35 17.28
N ALA A 91 -9.36 -3.01 16.58
CA ALA A 91 -9.40 -2.36 15.28
C ALA A 91 -8.71 -3.24 14.22
N PHE A 92 -9.45 -3.59 13.17
CA PHE A 92 -8.89 -4.28 12.01
C PHE A 92 -8.58 -3.27 10.92
N VAL A 93 -7.32 -3.22 10.50
CA VAL A 93 -6.86 -2.38 9.39
C VAL A 93 -6.61 -3.29 8.20
N LEU A 94 -7.48 -3.21 7.18
CA LEU A 94 -7.39 -4.00 5.96
C LEU A 94 -6.75 -3.15 4.87
N SER A 95 -5.59 -3.56 4.36
CA SER A 95 -4.85 -2.83 3.31
C SER A 95 -3.82 -3.76 2.66
N ASP A 96 -3.31 -3.32 1.52
CA ASP A 96 -2.12 -3.86 0.88
C ASP A 96 -0.81 -3.34 1.51
N PHE A 97 -0.90 -2.33 2.40
CA PHE A 97 0.22 -1.69 3.11
C PHE A 97 1.39 -1.27 2.19
N ILE A 98 1.11 -0.84 0.96
CA ILE A 98 2.13 -0.43 0.00
C ILE A 98 2.84 0.86 0.43
N GLY A 99 2.16 1.74 1.18
CA GLY A 99 2.72 3.00 1.68
C GLY A 99 3.75 2.82 2.79
N GLU A 100 4.57 3.85 2.99
CA GLU A 100 5.55 3.96 4.08
C GLU A 100 5.19 5.16 4.97
N GLY A 101 5.79 5.24 6.18
CA GLY A 101 5.68 6.41 7.07
C GLY A 101 4.56 6.36 8.10
N TYR A 102 3.77 5.29 8.15
CA TYR A 102 2.67 5.14 9.11
C TYR A 102 3.10 4.62 10.51
N ASP A 103 4.39 4.37 10.74
CA ASP A 103 4.92 3.75 11.97
C ASP A 103 4.51 4.49 13.25
N LYS A 104 4.60 5.83 13.24
CA LYS A 104 4.27 6.66 14.40
C LYS A 104 2.78 6.60 14.71
N ALA A 105 1.95 6.71 13.68
CA ALA A 105 0.51 6.65 13.82
C ALA A 105 0.04 5.27 14.26
N LEU A 106 0.65 4.20 13.72
CA LEU A 106 0.38 2.83 14.12
C LEU A 106 0.72 2.58 15.59
N ARG A 107 1.89 3.05 16.04
CA ARG A 107 2.30 2.94 17.44
C ARG A 107 1.33 3.65 18.39
N LEU A 108 0.91 4.88 18.04
CA LEU A 108 -0.06 5.62 18.83
C LEU A 108 -1.43 4.92 18.88
N ALA A 109 -1.88 4.37 17.75
CA ALA A 109 -3.11 3.60 17.68
C ALA A 109 -3.01 2.33 18.53
N ALA A 110 -1.92 1.58 18.44
CA ALA A 110 -1.70 0.34 19.19
C ALA A 110 -1.56 0.55 20.70
N GLN A 111 -1.09 1.73 21.14
CA GLN A 111 -1.07 2.09 22.57
C GLN A 111 -2.49 2.29 23.14
N LYS A 112 -3.43 2.78 22.33
CA LYS A 112 -4.80 3.06 22.78
C LYS A 112 -5.78 1.92 22.50
N HIS A 113 -5.54 1.18 21.45
CA HIS A 113 -6.46 0.16 20.93
C HIS A 113 -5.72 -1.15 20.69
N ASP A 114 -6.46 -2.22 20.51
CA ASP A 114 -5.93 -3.50 20.06
C ASP A 114 -5.97 -3.52 18.51
N VAL A 115 -4.83 -3.25 17.88
CA VAL A 115 -4.75 -3.07 16.42
C VAL A 115 -4.27 -4.35 15.76
N VAL A 116 -5.05 -4.82 14.79
CA VAL A 116 -4.74 -5.98 13.95
C VAL A 116 -4.68 -5.52 12.50
N GLY A 117 -3.50 -5.59 11.88
CA GLY A 117 -3.35 -5.42 10.44
C GLY A 117 -3.74 -6.69 9.69
N VAL A 118 -4.52 -6.54 8.64
CA VAL A 118 -4.81 -7.60 7.68
C VAL A 118 -4.22 -7.18 6.35
N HIS A 119 -3.03 -7.68 6.05
CA HIS A 119 -2.33 -7.45 4.79
C HIS A 119 -2.94 -8.35 3.72
N ILE A 120 -3.63 -7.73 2.76
CA ILE A 120 -4.28 -8.42 1.64
C ILE A 120 -3.46 -8.15 0.38
N TYR A 121 -3.06 -9.21 -0.31
CA TYR A 121 -2.27 -9.10 -1.53
C TYR A 121 -2.69 -10.12 -2.59
N ASP A 122 -2.46 -9.79 -3.86
CA ASP A 122 -2.57 -10.76 -4.95
C ASP A 122 -1.22 -11.46 -5.19
N ILE A 123 -1.26 -12.73 -5.60
CA ILE A 123 -0.05 -13.48 -5.89
C ILE A 123 0.79 -12.84 -7.00
N HIS A 124 0.14 -12.11 -7.93
CA HIS A 124 0.83 -11.40 -9.00
C HIS A 124 1.55 -10.13 -8.53
N GLU A 125 1.22 -9.60 -7.36
CA GLU A 125 2.02 -8.55 -6.71
C GLU A 125 3.35 -9.11 -6.19
N GLN A 126 3.38 -10.38 -5.83
CA GLN A 126 4.57 -11.08 -5.36
C GLN A 126 5.39 -11.66 -6.51
N VAL A 127 4.73 -12.32 -7.47
CA VAL A 127 5.37 -13.06 -8.55
C VAL A 127 4.94 -12.54 -9.90
N LEU A 128 5.89 -11.96 -10.64
CA LEU A 128 5.67 -11.53 -12.02
C LEU A 128 5.71 -12.75 -12.95
N PRO A 129 4.66 -13.01 -13.76
CA PRO A 129 4.62 -14.15 -14.67
C PRO A 129 5.63 -13.98 -15.82
N ASP A 130 6.15 -15.10 -16.33
CA ASP A 130 7.05 -15.13 -17.51
C ASP A 130 6.22 -15.19 -18.80
N VAL A 131 5.88 -14.01 -19.33
CA VAL A 131 4.99 -13.85 -20.51
C VAL A 131 5.60 -12.94 -21.59
N GLY A 132 6.90 -12.65 -21.50
CA GLY A 132 7.58 -11.73 -22.41
C GLY A 132 7.31 -10.27 -22.10
N MET A 133 7.18 -9.45 -23.13
CA MET A 133 6.90 -8.02 -22.98
C MET A 133 5.49 -7.78 -22.47
N MET A 134 5.37 -7.21 -21.27
CA MET A 134 4.10 -6.91 -20.62
C MET A 134 3.97 -5.42 -20.33
N ARG A 135 2.80 -4.85 -20.65
CA ARG A 135 2.45 -3.50 -20.24
C ARG A 135 1.87 -3.52 -18.84
N VAL A 136 2.52 -2.84 -17.91
CA VAL A 136 2.04 -2.65 -16.54
C VAL A 136 1.54 -1.23 -16.36
N ILE A 137 0.49 -1.07 -15.55
CA ILE A 137 -0.10 0.22 -15.23
C ILE A 137 -0.18 0.32 -13.72
N ASP A 138 0.38 1.38 -13.18
CA ASP A 138 0.23 1.72 -11.77
C ASP A 138 -1.21 2.18 -11.52
N ALA A 139 -1.90 1.48 -10.63
CA ALA A 139 -3.33 1.73 -10.37
C ALA A 139 -3.60 3.07 -9.68
N GLU A 140 -2.63 3.61 -8.91
CA GLU A 140 -2.78 4.89 -8.21
C GLU A 140 -2.45 6.07 -9.11
N THR A 141 -1.35 5.97 -9.87
CA THR A 141 -0.84 7.09 -10.67
C THR A 141 -1.28 7.05 -12.13
N GLY A 142 -1.78 5.88 -12.61
CA GLY A 142 -2.07 5.63 -14.02
C GLY A 142 -0.81 5.56 -14.90
N PHE A 143 0.39 5.59 -14.32
CA PHE A 143 1.64 5.49 -15.07
C PHE A 143 1.77 4.09 -15.70
N ALA A 144 2.03 4.08 -17.02
CA ALA A 144 2.20 2.84 -17.76
C ALA A 144 3.68 2.65 -18.17
N ALA A 145 4.16 1.43 -18.00
CA ALA A 145 5.50 1.02 -18.43
C ALA A 145 5.47 -0.34 -19.13
N TRP A 146 6.41 -0.57 -20.03
CA TRP A 146 6.66 -1.88 -20.61
C TRP A 146 7.75 -2.58 -19.82
N LEU A 147 7.50 -3.82 -19.39
CA LEU A 147 8.47 -4.67 -18.72
C LEU A 147 8.70 -5.93 -19.54
N ASP A 148 9.96 -6.30 -19.71
CA ASP A 148 10.31 -7.62 -20.23
C ASP A 148 10.29 -8.62 -19.08
N THR A 149 9.22 -9.38 -19.00
CA THR A 149 9.04 -10.37 -17.95
C THR A 149 9.76 -11.69 -18.23
N SER A 150 10.35 -11.89 -19.42
CA SER A 150 11.21 -13.03 -19.71
C SER A 150 12.60 -12.87 -19.06
N ASP A 151 13.02 -11.64 -18.73
CA ASP A 151 14.25 -11.40 -18.00
C ASP A 151 14.12 -11.84 -16.53
N LYS A 152 14.94 -12.81 -16.14
CA LYS A 152 15.02 -13.32 -14.77
C LYS A 152 15.38 -12.24 -13.75
N MET A 153 16.18 -11.24 -14.14
CA MET A 153 16.57 -10.15 -13.25
C MET A 153 15.39 -9.21 -12.99
N VAL A 154 14.54 -8.95 -13.98
CA VAL A 154 13.32 -8.17 -13.83
C VAL A 154 12.41 -8.86 -12.82
N ARG A 155 12.14 -10.14 -12.98
CA ARG A 155 11.31 -10.92 -12.05
C ARG A 155 11.88 -10.95 -10.63
N LYS A 156 13.20 -11.16 -10.50
CA LYS A 156 13.89 -11.16 -9.20
C LYS A 156 13.79 -9.81 -8.49
N ASN A 157 13.97 -8.72 -9.22
CA ASN A 157 13.90 -7.37 -8.65
C ASN A 157 12.47 -7.01 -8.25
N TYR A 158 11.49 -7.44 -9.03
CA TYR A 158 10.07 -7.28 -8.71
C TYR A 158 9.73 -7.98 -7.38
N TYR A 159 10.10 -9.25 -7.26
CA TYR A 159 9.95 -10.01 -6.01
C TYR A 159 10.67 -9.36 -4.83
N ALA A 160 11.90 -8.91 -5.02
CA ALA A 160 12.68 -8.25 -3.97
C ALA A 160 12.02 -6.93 -3.51
N ALA A 161 11.41 -6.18 -4.43
CA ALA A 161 10.68 -4.96 -4.11
C ALA A 161 9.42 -5.27 -3.27
N PHE A 162 8.67 -6.31 -3.62
CA PHE A 162 7.54 -6.78 -2.81
C PHE A 162 7.99 -7.21 -1.41
N MET A 163 9.04 -8.04 -1.32
CA MET A 163 9.56 -8.51 -0.04
C MET A 163 10.03 -7.37 0.87
N LYS A 164 10.65 -6.34 0.30
CA LYS A 164 11.06 -5.14 1.05
C LYS A 164 9.86 -4.42 1.68
N LYS A 165 8.78 -4.25 0.93
CA LYS A 165 7.54 -3.63 1.43
C LYS A 165 6.90 -4.47 2.54
N LEU A 166 6.82 -5.78 2.32
CA LEU A 166 6.29 -6.73 3.30
C LEU A 166 7.11 -6.73 4.60
N ASP A 167 8.44 -6.68 4.48
CA ASP A 167 9.35 -6.64 5.63
C ASP A 167 9.20 -5.32 6.41
N TYR A 168 9.07 -4.19 5.71
CA TYR A 168 8.76 -2.92 6.35
C TYR A 168 7.43 -3.00 7.12
N CYS A 169 6.38 -3.55 6.50
CA CYS A 169 5.07 -3.73 7.14
C CYS A 169 5.20 -4.61 8.41
N LYS A 170 5.81 -5.80 8.29
CA LYS A 170 6.01 -6.71 9.43
C LYS A 170 6.79 -6.05 10.57
N THR A 171 7.84 -5.33 10.22
CA THR A 171 8.70 -4.63 11.19
C THR A 171 7.94 -3.51 11.91
N SER A 172 7.15 -2.74 11.17
CA SER A 172 6.34 -1.63 11.71
C SER A 172 5.28 -2.14 12.69
N PHE A 173 4.57 -3.22 12.35
CA PHE A 173 3.60 -3.84 13.24
C PHE A 173 4.25 -4.45 14.47
N ALA A 174 5.35 -5.20 14.32
CA ALA A 174 6.08 -5.79 15.43
C ALA A 174 6.62 -4.71 16.41
N LYS A 175 7.22 -3.64 15.91
CA LYS A 175 7.71 -2.51 16.73
C LYS A 175 6.59 -1.75 17.42
N SER A 176 5.38 -1.79 16.88
CA SER A 176 4.22 -1.13 17.46
C SER A 176 3.45 -2.02 18.45
N ASN A 177 3.88 -3.26 18.66
CA ASN A 177 3.17 -4.28 19.43
C ASN A 177 1.72 -4.48 18.92
N ALA A 178 1.57 -4.49 17.60
CA ALA A 178 0.33 -4.74 16.89
C ALA A 178 0.46 -6.04 16.09
N ASP A 179 -0.64 -6.76 15.95
CA ASP A 179 -0.65 -8.01 15.18
C ASP A 179 -0.76 -7.75 13.69
N LEU A 180 -0.16 -8.63 12.89
CA LEU A 180 -0.26 -8.61 11.44
C LEU A 180 -0.62 -10.01 10.93
N LEU A 181 -1.69 -10.08 10.14
CA LEU A 181 -2.13 -11.25 9.41
C LEU A 181 -2.01 -10.99 7.91
N SER A 182 -1.27 -11.82 7.16
CA SER A 182 -1.16 -11.70 5.70
C SER A 182 -2.02 -12.78 5.04
N ILE A 183 -2.83 -12.38 4.06
CA ILE A 183 -3.79 -13.26 3.36
C ILE A 183 -3.71 -12.94 1.87
N ALA A 184 -3.45 -13.96 1.03
CA ALA A 184 -3.57 -13.80 -0.41
C ALA A 184 -5.05 -13.84 -0.83
N THR A 185 -5.41 -13.09 -1.89
CA THR A 185 -6.81 -12.96 -2.35
C THR A 185 -7.48 -14.27 -2.74
N ARG A 186 -6.68 -15.32 -3.03
CA ARG A 186 -7.18 -16.66 -3.39
C ARG A 186 -7.18 -17.66 -2.24
N GLU A 187 -6.72 -17.24 -1.06
CA GLU A 187 -6.70 -18.09 0.12
C GLU A 187 -8.03 -18.07 0.88
N ASP A 188 -8.29 -19.12 1.64
CA ASP A 188 -9.45 -19.19 2.53
C ASP A 188 -9.20 -18.31 3.77
N TYR A 189 -9.63 -17.06 3.69
CA TYR A 189 -9.46 -16.08 4.76
C TYR A 189 -10.10 -16.54 6.09
N VAL A 190 -11.14 -17.37 6.05
CA VAL A 190 -11.82 -17.84 7.26
C VAL A 190 -10.88 -18.73 8.07
N LYS A 191 -10.16 -19.63 7.42
CA LYS A 191 -9.17 -20.50 8.09
C LYS A 191 -8.04 -19.67 8.71
N HIS A 192 -7.55 -18.66 8.00
CA HIS A 192 -6.51 -17.76 8.51
C HIS A 192 -6.99 -16.99 9.75
N LEU A 193 -8.19 -16.43 9.71
CA LEU A 193 -8.78 -15.73 10.86
C LEU A 193 -9.02 -16.64 12.06
N ILE A 194 -9.58 -17.84 11.85
CA ILE A 194 -9.79 -18.83 12.93
C ILE A 194 -8.45 -19.21 13.57
N SER A 195 -7.42 -19.49 12.76
CA SER A 195 -6.08 -19.82 13.25
C SER A 195 -5.46 -18.68 14.05
N PHE A 196 -5.62 -17.46 13.56
CA PHE A 196 -5.14 -16.24 14.22
C PHE A 196 -5.80 -16.07 15.60
N PHE A 197 -7.13 -16.17 15.68
CA PHE A 197 -7.84 -16.01 16.95
C PHE A 197 -7.56 -17.15 17.93
N LYS A 198 -7.39 -18.38 17.46
CA LYS A 198 -6.98 -19.50 18.32
C LYS A 198 -5.63 -19.26 18.99
N LYS A 199 -4.66 -18.69 18.25
CA LYS A 199 -3.34 -18.34 18.79
C LYS A 199 -3.38 -17.20 19.80
N ARG A 200 -4.32 -16.27 19.67
CA ARG A 200 -4.50 -15.15 20.62
C ARG A 200 -5.26 -15.55 21.88
N GLY A 201 -6.08 -16.58 21.83
CA GLY A 201 -6.88 -17.08 22.96
C GLY A 201 -6.19 -18.16 23.78
N ALA A 202 -5.01 -18.63 23.34
CA ALA A 202 -4.16 -19.57 24.05
C ALA A 202 -3.15 -18.85 24.93
#